data_3848773f4965434bdd778547ed6e96d1
#
_entry.id   3848773f4965434bdd778547ed6e96d1
#
_cell.length_a   1.000
_cell.length_b   1.000
_cell.length_c   1.000
_cell.angle_alpha   90.00
_cell.angle_beta   90.00
_cell.angle_gamma   90.00
#
_symmetry.space_group_name_H-M   'P 1'
#
loop_
_entity.id
_entity.type
_entity.pdbx_description
1 polymer ?
#
loop_
_entity_poly.entity_id
_entity_poly.type
_entity_poly.pdbx_seq_one_letter_code
_entity_poly.pdbx_strand_id
1 'polypeptide(L)'
;SGVAPLVIFMGVGAMTDFGPMLANPKTLILGAAAQFGIFATVIGALLLNKLGLVTFTLKQAAATGIIGGADGPTAIYVSSILAPELLGAIAVAAYSYMALVPLIQPPIMRLLTTNSERTIRMVQLREVSQKEKIIFPIILVFLVGMMLPSAAPLIGMFCFGNLMRESLVVERLSEVVQNSLINIVTIFLGLAVGSKLAADQFLTPETLGILSLGIIAFSIG
;
A
#
# COMPACT_ATOMS: atom_id res chain seq x y z
N SER A 1 -5.39 15.36 7.79
CA SER A 1 -3.96 15.68 7.96
C SER A 1 -3.14 14.48 7.50
N GLY A 2 -2.02 14.69 6.76
CA GLY A 2 -1.15 13.64 6.25
C GLY A 2 -0.38 12.84 7.32
N VAL A 3 -0.58 13.12 8.60
CA VAL A 3 0.13 12.46 9.70
C VAL A 3 -0.37 11.04 9.95
N ALA A 4 -1.68 10.80 9.88
CA ALA A 4 -2.25 9.48 10.16
C ALA A 4 -1.67 8.37 9.26
N PRO A 5 -1.61 8.51 7.93
CA PRO A 5 -0.94 7.53 7.07
C PRO A 5 0.52 7.28 7.45
N LEU A 6 1.27 8.34 7.79
CA LEU A 6 2.68 8.21 8.19
C LEU A 6 2.85 7.36 9.46
N VAL A 7 1.97 7.58 10.45
CA VAL A 7 1.99 6.77 11.69
C VAL A 7 1.59 5.32 11.42
N ILE A 8 0.63 5.08 10.53
CA ILE A 8 0.27 3.72 10.12
C ILE A 8 1.47 3.04 9.44
N PHE A 9 2.18 3.76 8.56
CA PHE A 9 3.40 3.22 7.93
C PHE A 9 4.50 2.89 8.92
N MET A 10 4.64 3.67 9.99
CA MET A 10 5.54 3.33 11.10
C MET A 10 5.14 1.99 11.74
N GLY A 11 3.84 1.79 11.99
CA GLY A 11 3.32 0.51 12.50
C GLY A 11 3.58 -0.66 11.57
N VAL A 12 3.30 -0.49 10.27
CA VAL A 12 3.56 -1.51 9.25
C VAL A 12 5.07 -1.83 9.17
N GLY A 13 5.93 -0.82 9.23
CA GLY A 13 7.38 -1.00 9.27
C GLY A 13 7.84 -1.81 10.48
N ALA A 14 7.27 -1.54 11.66
CA ALA A 14 7.56 -2.30 12.87
C ALA A 14 7.08 -3.76 12.81
N MET A 15 6.05 -4.06 12.03
CA MET A 15 5.59 -5.44 11.77
C MET A 15 6.39 -6.15 10.68
N THR A 16 7.10 -5.42 9.82
CA THR A 16 7.78 -5.96 8.65
C THR A 16 9.10 -6.63 9.02
N ASP A 17 9.34 -7.84 8.50
CA ASP A 17 10.63 -8.53 8.55
C ASP A 17 11.25 -8.57 7.15
N PHE A 18 12.36 -7.85 6.99
CA PHE A 18 13.15 -7.87 5.74
C PHE A 18 14.07 -9.08 5.59
N GLY A 19 14.18 -9.94 6.60
CA GLY A 19 15.05 -11.09 6.59
C GLY A 19 14.90 -11.97 5.34
N PRO A 20 13.69 -12.44 4.99
CA PRO A 20 13.47 -13.26 3.80
C PRO A 20 13.89 -12.58 2.50
N MET A 21 13.62 -11.28 2.37
CA MET A 21 14.01 -10.50 1.19
C MET A 21 15.53 -10.32 1.10
N LEU A 22 16.20 -10.03 2.22
CA LEU A 22 17.65 -9.90 2.28
C LEU A 22 18.35 -11.23 2.03
N ALA A 23 17.75 -12.35 2.46
CA ALA A 23 18.23 -13.69 2.17
C ALA A 23 18.12 -14.05 0.68
N ASN A 24 17.06 -13.58 0.00
CA ASN A 24 16.80 -13.83 -1.40
C ASN A 24 16.37 -12.56 -2.14
N PRO A 25 17.31 -11.72 -2.62
CA PRO A 25 16.98 -10.47 -3.30
C PRO A 25 16.13 -10.61 -4.57
N LYS A 26 16.06 -11.82 -5.16
CA LYS A 26 15.18 -12.10 -6.32
C LYS A 26 13.70 -11.89 -5.98
N THR A 27 13.32 -11.95 -4.72
CA THR A 27 11.93 -11.66 -4.26
C THR A 27 11.52 -10.21 -4.52
N LEU A 28 12.46 -9.29 -4.72
CA LEU A 28 12.17 -7.92 -5.17
C LEU A 28 11.46 -7.87 -6.53
N ILE A 29 11.70 -8.86 -7.41
CA ILE A 29 11.00 -8.96 -8.69
C ILE A 29 9.50 -9.22 -8.47
N LEU A 30 9.13 -9.99 -7.44
CA LEU A 30 7.73 -10.21 -7.08
C LEU A 30 7.07 -8.91 -6.62
N GLY A 31 7.78 -8.12 -5.80
CA GLY A 31 7.30 -6.79 -5.39
C GLY A 31 7.15 -5.84 -6.59
N ALA A 32 8.07 -5.87 -7.54
CA ALA A 32 7.96 -5.10 -8.79
C ALA A 32 6.76 -5.55 -9.64
N ALA A 33 6.49 -6.85 -9.72
CA ALA A 33 5.34 -7.39 -10.44
C ALA A 33 4.01 -6.94 -9.80
N ALA A 34 3.93 -6.89 -8.48
CA ALA A 34 2.75 -6.39 -7.76
C ALA A 34 2.44 -4.90 -8.06
N GLN A 35 3.43 -4.10 -8.44
CA GLN A 35 3.22 -2.71 -8.87
C GLN A 35 2.53 -2.59 -10.24
N PHE A 36 2.43 -3.67 -11.00
CA PHE A 36 1.73 -3.68 -12.29
C PHE A 36 0.28 -3.21 -12.17
N GLY A 37 -0.41 -3.57 -11.07
CA GLY A 37 -1.76 -3.12 -10.78
C GLY A 37 -1.89 -1.59 -10.73
N ILE A 38 -0.91 -0.88 -10.15
CA ILE A 38 -0.90 0.58 -10.10
C ILE A 38 -0.85 1.18 -11.51
N PHE A 39 0.11 0.74 -12.32
CA PHE A 39 0.26 1.26 -13.68
C PHE A 39 -0.94 0.90 -14.57
N ALA A 40 -1.48 -0.31 -14.44
CA ALA A 40 -2.68 -0.73 -15.15
C ALA A 40 -3.89 0.17 -14.80
N THR A 41 -4.04 0.55 -13.52
CA THR A 41 -5.10 1.44 -13.08
C THR A 41 -4.94 2.86 -13.64
N VAL A 42 -3.71 3.40 -13.65
CA VAL A 42 -3.45 4.73 -14.25
C VAL A 42 -3.80 4.72 -15.72
N ILE A 43 -3.35 3.71 -16.46
CA ILE A 43 -3.66 3.57 -17.89
C ILE A 43 -5.17 3.41 -18.11
N GLY A 44 -5.84 2.59 -17.29
CA GLY A 44 -7.28 2.40 -17.32
C GLY A 44 -8.04 3.71 -17.08
N ALA A 45 -7.64 4.50 -16.10
CA ALA A 45 -8.23 5.81 -15.80
C ALA A 45 -8.08 6.78 -17.01
N LEU A 46 -6.91 6.81 -17.63
CA LEU A 46 -6.65 7.62 -18.83
C LEU A 46 -7.42 7.13 -20.05
N LEU A 47 -7.63 5.82 -20.20
CA LEU A 47 -8.46 5.25 -21.26
C LEU A 47 -9.93 5.61 -21.09
N LEU A 48 -10.48 5.51 -19.87
CA LEU A 48 -11.84 5.94 -19.56
C LEU A 48 -12.05 7.43 -19.86
N ASN A 49 -11.03 8.25 -19.55
CA ASN A 49 -11.03 9.67 -19.89
C ASN A 49 -11.07 9.88 -21.43
N LYS A 50 -10.25 9.13 -22.18
CA LYS A 50 -10.24 9.20 -23.64
C LYS A 50 -11.56 8.75 -24.27
N LEU A 51 -12.26 7.81 -23.64
CA LEU A 51 -13.58 7.34 -24.06
C LEU A 51 -14.72 8.29 -23.68
N GLY A 52 -14.43 9.36 -22.95
CA GLY A 52 -15.42 10.35 -22.49
C GLY A 52 -16.35 9.85 -21.38
N LEU A 53 -16.00 8.74 -20.72
CA LEU A 53 -16.80 8.15 -19.64
C LEU A 53 -16.54 8.85 -18.29
N VAL A 54 -15.35 9.40 -18.09
CA VAL A 54 -14.93 10.16 -16.90
C VAL A 54 -14.00 11.29 -17.32
N THR A 55 -13.86 12.31 -16.45
CA THR A 55 -13.00 13.47 -16.72
C THR A 55 -11.91 13.56 -15.65
N PHE A 56 -10.88 12.70 -15.75
CA PHE A 56 -9.75 12.74 -14.84
C PHE A 56 -8.61 13.62 -15.37
N THR A 57 -8.09 14.49 -14.52
CA THR A 57 -6.77 15.10 -14.73
C THR A 57 -5.68 14.04 -14.53
N LEU A 58 -4.46 14.31 -14.99
CA LEU A 58 -3.33 13.39 -14.78
C LEU A 58 -3.06 13.14 -13.28
N LYS A 59 -3.23 14.14 -12.42
CA LYS A 59 -3.07 14.01 -10.97
C LYS A 59 -4.15 13.09 -10.36
N GLN A 60 -5.39 13.23 -10.80
CA GLN A 60 -6.50 12.38 -10.38
C GLN A 60 -6.32 10.94 -10.86
N ALA A 61 -5.89 10.72 -12.10
CA ALA A 61 -5.57 9.40 -12.62
C ALA A 61 -4.41 8.74 -11.84
N ALA A 62 -3.36 9.51 -11.50
CA ALA A 62 -2.25 9.03 -10.69
C ALA A 62 -2.68 8.69 -9.25
N ALA A 63 -3.52 9.52 -8.62
CA ALA A 63 -4.09 9.25 -7.30
C ALA A 63 -4.97 8.01 -7.30
N THR A 64 -5.81 7.83 -8.33
CA THR A 64 -6.64 6.63 -8.51
C THR A 64 -5.79 5.38 -8.75
N GLY A 65 -4.67 5.52 -9.47
CA GLY A 65 -3.76 4.43 -9.77
C GLY A 65 -3.24 3.68 -8.56
N ILE A 66 -3.04 4.38 -7.43
CA ILE A 66 -2.53 3.78 -6.19
C ILE A 66 -3.45 2.67 -5.65
N ILE A 67 -4.74 2.70 -5.97
CA ILE A 67 -5.70 1.63 -5.56
C ILE A 67 -5.23 0.26 -6.07
N GLY A 68 -4.64 0.20 -7.26
CA GLY A 68 -4.12 -1.03 -7.85
C GLY A 68 -2.94 -1.66 -7.11
N GLY A 69 -2.33 -0.94 -6.16
CA GLY A 69 -1.30 -1.47 -5.26
C GLY A 69 -1.85 -2.16 -4.01
N ALA A 70 -3.17 -2.15 -3.81
CA ALA A 70 -3.86 -2.72 -2.64
C ALA A 70 -3.30 -2.24 -1.28
N ASP A 71 -2.85 -0.99 -1.22
CA ASP A 71 -2.28 -0.34 -0.02
C ASP A 71 -3.13 0.87 0.38
N GLY A 72 -4.01 0.68 1.35
CA GLY A 72 -4.94 1.71 1.83
C GLY A 72 -4.25 2.97 2.38
N PRO A 73 -3.28 2.87 3.29
CA PRO A 73 -2.56 4.02 3.82
C PRO A 73 -1.84 4.85 2.75
N THR A 74 -1.16 4.20 1.79
CA THR A 74 -0.53 4.88 0.66
C THR A 74 -1.58 5.57 -0.23
N ALA A 75 -2.70 4.91 -0.50
CA ALA A 75 -3.79 5.49 -1.28
C ALA A 75 -4.31 6.78 -0.65
N ILE A 76 -4.49 6.81 0.67
CA ILE A 76 -4.89 8.03 1.39
C ILE A 76 -3.80 9.10 1.35
N TYR A 77 -2.55 8.72 1.57
CA TYR A 77 -1.44 9.68 1.56
C TYR A 77 -1.30 10.34 0.19
N VAL A 78 -1.23 9.56 -0.88
CA VAL A 78 -1.05 10.07 -2.24
C VAL A 78 -2.26 10.87 -2.71
N SER A 79 -3.49 10.39 -2.47
CA SER A 79 -4.69 11.11 -2.86
C SER A 79 -4.88 12.41 -2.08
N SER A 80 -4.46 12.48 -0.82
CA SER A 80 -4.50 13.73 -0.04
C SER A 80 -3.61 14.83 -0.61
N ILE A 81 -2.59 14.46 -1.37
CA ILE A 81 -1.63 15.39 -2.01
C ILE A 81 -2.03 15.69 -3.45
N LEU A 82 -2.38 14.66 -4.23
CA LEU A 82 -2.58 14.78 -5.68
C LEU A 82 -4.03 15.12 -6.07
N ALA A 83 -5.01 14.60 -5.33
CA ALA A 83 -6.44 14.75 -5.63
C ALA A 83 -7.29 14.73 -4.33
N PRO A 84 -7.21 15.77 -3.49
CA PRO A 84 -7.94 15.83 -2.21
C PRO A 84 -9.45 15.70 -2.37
N GLU A 85 -10.00 16.11 -3.49
CA GLU A 85 -11.42 16.01 -3.86
C GLU A 85 -11.87 14.57 -4.05
N LEU A 86 -11.00 13.68 -4.51
CA LEU A 86 -11.28 12.24 -4.70
C LEU A 86 -10.90 11.38 -3.49
N LEU A 87 -10.36 11.99 -2.43
CA LEU A 87 -9.85 11.27 -1.27
C LEU A 87 -10.87 10.31 -0.66
N GLY A 88 -12.13 10.73 -0.54
CA GLY A 88 -13.21 9.90 0.01
C GLY A 88 -13.46 8.66 -0.84
N ALA A 89 -13.65 8.84 -2.14
CA ALA A 89 -13.90 7.77 -3.10
C ALA A 89 -12.73 6.77 -3.17
N ILE A 90 -11.50 7.30 -3.27
CA ILE A 90 -10.27 6.48 -3.34
C ILE A 90 -10.08 5.68 -2.05
N ALA A 91 -10.29 6.31 -0.88
CA ALA A 91 -10.14 5.63 0.39
C ALA A 91 -11.16 4.50 0.57
N VAL A 92 -12.45 4.74 0.24
CA VAL A 92 -13.48 3.69 0.30
C VAL A 92 -13.15 2.55 -0.65
N ALA A 93 -12.76 2.85 -1.89
CA ALA A 93 -12.34 1.84 -2.86
C ALA A 93 -11.19 1.01 -2.28
N ALA A 94 -10.09 1.64 -1.87
CA ALA A 94 -8.89 0.97 -1.36
C ALA A 94 -9.18 0.04 -0.17
N TYR A 95 -9.91 0.52 0.83
CA TYR A 95 -10.24 -0.30 2.01
C TYR A 95 -11.28 -1.38 1.72
N SER A 96 -12.25 -1.13 0.84
CA SER A 96 -13.22 -2.15 0.41
C SER A 96 -12.51 -3.31 -0.28
N TYR A 97 -11.54 -3.03 -1.15
CA TYR A 97 -10.78 -4.08 -1.83
C TYR A 97 -9.86 -4.83 -0.87
N MET A 98 -9.22 -4.16 0.06
CA MET A 98 -8.45 -4.83 1.11
C MET A 98 -9.29 -5.82 1.91
N ALA A 99 -10.55 -5.46 2.23
CA ALA A 99 -11.48 -6.37 2.89
C ALA A 99 -11.88 -7.57 2.01
N LEU A 100 -11.86 -7.43 0.68
CA LEU A 100 -12.20 -8.49 -0.27
C LEU A 100 -11.01 -9.40 -0.64
N VAL A 101 -9.77 -9.05 -0.27
CA VAL A 101 -8.56 -9.87 -0.53
C VAL A 101 -8.76 -11.33 -0.16
N PRO A 102 -9.22 -11.69 1.05
CA PRO A 102 -9.39 -13.08 1.44
C PRO A 102 -10.40 -13.86 0.57
N LEU A 103 -11.30 -13.17 -0.11
CA LEU A 103 -12.30 -13.77 -1.01
C LEU A 103 -11.80 -13.89 -2.45
N ILE A 104 -11.06 -12.88 -2.94
CA ILE A 104 -10.62 -12.78 -4.34
C ILE A 104 -9.32 -13.55 -4.57
N GLN A 105 -8.34 -13.40 -3.68
CA GLN A 105 -7.01 -13.97 -3.86
C GLN A 105 -6.98 -15.52 -3.91
N PRO A 106 -7.63 -16.28 -3.00
CA PRO A 106 -7.54 -17.73 -3.02
C PRO A 106 -8.09 -18.38 -4.30
N PRO A 107 -9.23 -17.99 -4.87
CA PRO A 107 -9.70 -18.50 -6.16
C PRO A 107 -8.72 -18.27 -7.30
N ILE A 108 -8.16 -17.05 -7.40
CA ILE A 108 -7.19 -16.69 -8.44
C ILE A 108 -5.92 -17.52 -8.29
N MET A 109 -5.38 -17.63 -7.07
CA MET A 109 -4.21 -18.47 -6.81
C MET A 109 -4.44 -19.93 -7.19
N ARG A 110 -5.64 -20.46 -6.89
CA ARG A 110 -6.00 -21.86 -7.27
C ARG A 110 -6.11 -22.04 -8.77
N LEU A 111 -6.58 -21.04 -9.49
CA LEU A 111 -6.71 -21.05 -10.95
C LEU A 111 -5.34 -21.04 -11.63
N LEU A 112 -4.39 -20.28 -11.10
CA LEU A 112 -3.08 -20.03 -11.69
C LEU A 112 -2.01 -21.03 -11.25
N THR A 113 -2.27 -21.86 -10.22
CA THR A 113 -1.28 -22.77 -9.66
C THR A 113 -1.79 -24.20 -9.56
N THR A 114 -0.92 -25.16 -9.73
CA THR A 114 -1.18 -26.57 -9.52
C THR A 114 -1.11 -26.97 -8.04
N ASN A 115 -1.67 -28.14 -7.67
CA ASN A 115 -1.59 -28.63 -6.30
C ASN A 115 -0.13 -28.89 -5.84
N SER A 116 0.73 -29.34 -6.75
CA SER A 116 2.15 -29.57 -6.44
C SER A 116 2.90 -28.27 -6.16
N GLU A 117 2.63 -27.20 -6.93
CA GLU A 117 3.25 -25.91 -6.68
C GLU A 117 2.83 -25.31 -5.35
N ARG A 118 1.57 -25.47 -4.95
CA ARG A 118 1.07 -24.96 -3.67
C ARG A 118 1.63 -25.70 -2.44
N THR A 119 2.21 -26.88 -2.61
CA THR A 119 2.84 -27.65 -1.52
C THR A 119 4.32 -27.34 -1.36
N ILE A 120 4.93 -26.55 -2.26
CA ILE A 120 6.33 -26.15 -2.17
C ILE A 120 6.51 -25.27 -0.92
N ARG A 121 7.41 -25.71 -0.03
CA ARG A 121 7.81 -24.90 1.12
C ARG A 121 8.98 -24.02 0.74
N MET A 122 8.80 -22.72 0.90
CA MET A 122 9.91 -21.79 0.74
C MET A 122 10.84 -21.88 1.95
N VAL A 123 12.12 -22.08 1.69
CA VAL A 123 13.16 -22.15 2.71
C VAL A 123 14.02 -20.89 2.57
N GLN A 124 14.39 -20.28 3.69
CA GLN A 124 15.30 -19.16 3.71
C GLN A 124 16.68 -19.60 3.21
N LEU A 125 17.20 -18.93 2.19
CA LEU A 125 18.45 -19.34 1.51
C LEU A 125 19.70 -19.15 2.37
N ARG A 126 19.69 -18.16 3.27
CA ARG A 126 20.78 -17.87 4.20
C ARG A 126 20.27 -17.22 5.47
N GLU A 127 21.03 -17.32 6.53
CA GLU A 127 20.81 -16.50 7.72
C GLU A 127 21.18 -15.04 7.44
N VAL A 128 20.34 -14.13 7.90
CA VAL A 128 20.54 -12.68 7.80
C VAL A 128 20.96 -12.16 9.16
N SER A 129 22.10 -11.50 9.22
CA SER A 129 22.63 -10.97 10.47
C SER A 129 21.79 -9.77 10.96
N GLN A 130 21.77 -9.57 12.29
CA GLN A 130 21.10 -8.42 12.89
C GLN A 130 21.61 -7.07 12.35
N LYS A 131 22.92 -7.01 12.07
CA LYS A 131 23.54 -5.81 11.48
C LYS A 131 22.96 -5.49 10.10
N GLU A 132 22.75 -6.50 9.24
CA GLU A 132 22.15 -6.31 7.93
C GLU A 132 20.70 -5.78 8.06
N LYS A 133 19.92 -6.33 9.00
CA LYS A 133 18.54 -5.89 9.27
C LYS A 133 18.46 -4.45 9.77
N ILE A 134 19.44 -3.98 10.54
CA ILE A 134 19.51 -2.59 11.03
C ILE A 134 20.00 -1.63 9.94
N ILE A 135 21.02 -2.02 9.17
CA ILE A 135 21.63 -1.15 8.16
C ILE A 135 20.70 -0.98 6.95
N PHE A 136 19.97 -2.02 6.57
CA PHE A 136 19.12 -2.01 5.38
C PHE A 136 18.08 -0.88 5.36
N PRO A 137 17.22 -0.67 6.38
CA PRO A 137 16.25 0.42 6.38
C PRO A 137 16.91 1.81 6.35
N ILE A 138 18.09 1.97 6.94
CA ILE A 138 18.84 3.23 6.89
C ILE A 138 19.29 3.55 5.46
N ILE A 139 19.88 2.56 4.77
CA ILE A 139 20.29 2.71 3.37
C ILE A 139 19.06 2.97 2.49
N LEU A 140 17.95 2.27 2.73
CA LEU A 140 16.71 2.42 1.95
C LEU A 140 16.17 3.84 2.04
N VAL A 141 16.07 4.42 3.23
CA VAL A 141 15.62 5.82 3.41
C VAL A 141 16.55 6.79 2.67
N PHE A 142 17.85 6.59 2.77
CA PHE A 142 18.82 7.45 2.13
C PHE A 142 18.70 7.39 0.60
N LEU A 143 18.63 6.19 0.02
CA LEU A 143 18.48 6.00 -1.42
C LEU A 143 17.15 6.58 -1.94
N VAL A 144 16.05 6.28 -1.27
CA VAL A 144 14.72 6.79 -1.66
C VAL A 144 14.67 8.31 -1.50
N GLY A 145 15.20 8.86 -0.41
CA GLY A 145 15.23 10.29 -0.17
C GLY A 145 16.05 11.06 -1.24
N MET A 146 17.10 10.44 -1.76
CA MET A 146 17.87 11.03 -2.86
C MET A 146 17.16 10.94 -4.22
N MET A 147 16.50 9.81 -4.51
CA MET A 147 15.84 9.60 -5.80
C MET A 147 14.47 10.24 -5.88
N LEU A 148 13.70 10.19 -4.80
CA LEU A 148 12.32 10.66 -4.74
C LEU A 148 12.03 11.34 -3.39
N PRO A 149 12.44 12.61 -3.20
CA PRO A 149 12.29 13.34 -1.93
C PRO A 149 10.85 13.38 -1.40
N SER A 150 9.86 13.39 -2.29
CA SER A 150 8.43 13.40 -1.93
C SER A 150 7.97 12.12 -1.24
N ALA A 151 8.62 10.98 -1.45
CA ALA A 151 8.34 9.71 -0.78
C ALA A 151 9.10 9.56 0.55
N ALA A 152 10.09 10.40 0.82
CA ALA A 152 10.93 10.30 2.01
C ALA A 152 10.16 10.29 3.33
N PRO A 153 9.09 11.10 3.55
CA PRO A 153 8.34 11.02 4.79
C PRO A 153 7.67 9.66 5.02
N LEU A 154 7.09 9.08 3.97
CA LEU A 154 6.40 7.79 4.04
C LEU A 154 7.38 6.64 4.30
N ILE A 155 8.41 6.53 3.47
CA ILE A 155 9.44 5.50 3.60
C ILE A 155 10.27 5.70 4.87
N GLY A 156 10.53 6.96 5.26
CA GLY A 156 11.22 7.28 6.51
C GLY A 156 10.49 6.75 7.74
N MET A 157 9.18 6.95 7.81
CA MET A 157 8.34 6.43 8.91
C MET A 157 8.28 4.90 8.89
N PHE A 158 8.14 4.29 7.72
CA PHE A 158 8.18 2.84 7.54
C PHE A 158 9.51 2.25 8.04
N CYS A 159 10.63 2.78 7.57
CA CYS A 159 11.96 2.33 7.97
C CYS A 159 12.26 2.64 9.45
N PHE A 160 11.74 3.75 9.98
CA PHE A 160 11.86 4.07 11.41
C PHE A 160 11.16 3.02 12.27
N GLY A 161 9.92 2.64 11.91
CA GLY A 161 9.22 1.54 12.58
C GLY A 161 9.99 0.22 12.53
N ASN A 162 10.53 -0.13 11.36
CA ASN A 162 11.36 -1.32 11.20
C ASN A 162 12.64 -1.27 12.05
N LEU A 163 13.29 -0.12 12.10
CA LEU A 163 14.49 0.09 12.92
C LEU A 163 14.17 -0.03 14.42
N MET A 164 13.00 0.44 14.88
CA MET A 164 12.56 0.24 16.27
C MET A 164 12.49 -1.24 16.64
N ARG A 165 11.96 -2.08 15.74
CA ARG A 165 11.90 -3.53 15.92
C ARG A 165 13.28 -4.17 15.89
N GLU A 166 14.03 -3.93 14.83
CA GLU A 166 15.29 -4.63 14.56
C GLU A 166 16.45 -4.15 15.48
N SER A 167 16.35 -2.96 16.09
CA SER A 167 17.37 -2.48 17.03
C SER A 167 17.39 -3.24 18.35
N LEU A 168 16.26 -3.84 18.76
CA LEU A 168 16.06 -4.53 20.02
C LEU A 168 16.28 -3.65 21.28
N VAL A 169 16.39 -2.32 21.10
CA VAL A 169 16.65 -1.36 22.19
C VAL A 169 15.36 -0.76 22.73
N VAL A 170 14.35 -0.61 21.87
CA VAL A 170 13.07 0.03 22.19
C VAL A 170 11.89 -0.92 22.03
N GLU A 171 12.06 -2.17 22.40
CA GLU A 171 11.10 -3.26 22.17
C GLU A 171 9.68 -2.91 22.64
N ARG A 172 9.55 -2.36 23.85
CA ARG A 172 8.26 -1.93 24.40
C ARG A 172 7.56 -0.86 23.51
N LEU A 173 8.31 0.09 22.95
CA LEU A 173 7.74 1.10 22.06
C LEU A 173 7.37 0.49 20.71
N SER A 174 8.19 -0.40 20.18
CA SER A 174 7.90 -1.16 18.97
C SER A 174 6.60 -1.94 19.10
N GLU A 175 6.38 -2.60 20.24
CA GLU A 175 5.16 -3.34 20.53
C GLU A 175 3.91 -2.44 20.59
N VAL A 176 4.02 -1.27 21.23
CA VAL A 176 2.94 -0.28 21.27
C VAL A 176 2.60 0.23 19.86
N VAL A 177 3.62 0.49 19.04
CA VAL A 177 3.44 0.98 17.67
C VAL A 177 2.76 -0.07 16.79
N GLN A 178 3.16 -1.34 16.90
CA GLN A 178 2.61 -2.44 16.11
C GLN A 178 1.14 -2.77 16.43
N ASN A 179 0.72 -2.55 17.66
CA ASN A 179 -0.59 -2.99 18.16
C ASN A 179 -1.50 -1.79 18.48
N SER A 180 -1.20 -1.07 19.55
CA SER A 180 -2.12 -0.06 20.10
C SER A 180 -2.19 1.19 19.21
N LEU A 181 -1.04 1.74 18.83
CA LEU A 181 -0.97 3.00 18.09
C LEU A 181 -1.55 2.87 16.70
N ILE A 182 -1.19 1.83 15.95
CA ILE A 182 -1.72 1.61 14.59
C ILE A 182 -3.24 1.46 14.60
N ASN A 183 -3.81 0.74 15.57
CA ASN A 183 -5.25 0.54 15.70
C ASN A 183 -5.97 1.85 16.03
N ILE A 184 -5.46 2.63 16.99
CA ILE A 184 -6.01 3.94 17.36
C ILE A 184 -6.03 4.88 16.16
N VAL A 185 -4.90 5.01 15.45
CA VAL A 185 -4.78 5.89 14.29
C VAL A 185 -5.67 5.42 13.14
N THR A 186 -5.82 4.12 12.93
CA THR A 186 -6.73 3.55 11.93
C THR A 186 -8.19 3.89 12.22
N ILE A 187 -8.62 3.85 13.49
CA ILE A 187 -9.98 4.25 13.89
C ILE A 187 -10.21 5.73 13.56
N PHE A 188 -9.30 6.61 13.97
CA PHE A 188 -9.42 8.05 13.67
C PHE A 188 -9.39 8.34 12.16
N LEU A 189 -8.55 7.62 11.42
CA LEU A 189 -8.50 7.75 9.97
C LEU A 189 -9.82 7.30 9.33
N GLY A 190 -10.38 6.16 9.76
CA GLY A 190 -11.66 5.66 9.29
C GLY A 190 -12.81 6.65 9.56
N LEU A 191 -12.85 7.25 10.75
CA LEU A 191 -13.84 8.28 11.09
C LEU A 191 -13.65 9.54 10.22
N ALA A 192 -12.42 9.99 10.02
CA ALA A 192 -12.11 11.18 9.21
C ALA A 192 -12.44 10.97 7.73
N VAL A 193 -12.21 9.78 7.19
CA VAL A 193 -12.58 9.42 5.80
C VAL A 193 -14.09 9.26 5.69
N GLY A 194 -14.71 8.54 6.63
CA GLY A 194 -16.16 8.32 6.65
C GLY A 194 -16.97 9.61 6.73
N SER A 195 -16.46 10.62 7.45
CA SER A 195 -17.14 11.93 7.54
C SER A 195 -17.18 12.70 6.21
N LYS A 196 -16.38 12.31 5.21
CA LYS A 196 -16.38 12.91 3.87
C LYS A 196 -17.27 12.19 2.86
N LEU A 197 -17.91 11.08 3.26
CA LEU A 197 -18.77 10.30 2.41
C LEU A 197 -20.18 10.90 2.39
N ALA A 198 -20.38 11.96 1.62
CA ALA A 198 -21.69 12.49 1.30
C ALA A 198 -22.23 11.79 0.04
N ALA A 199 -23.52 11.39 0.06
CA ALA A 199 -24.09 10.60 -1.03
C ALA A 199 -24.05 11.30 -2.40
N ASP A 200 -24.18 12.61 -2.42
CA ASP A 200 -24.12 13.46 -3.60
C ASP A 200 -22.71 13.55 -4.21
N GLN A 201 -21.67 13.36 -3.38
CA GLN A 201 -20.27 13.36 -3.83
C GLN A 201 -19.76 11.95 -4.14
N PHE A 202 -20.38 10.92 -3.56
CA PHE A 202 -19.94 9.55 -3.71
C PHE A 202 -20.58 8.83 -4.92
N LEU A 203 -21.84 9.11 -5.25
CA LEU A 203 -22.55 8.48 -6.37
C LEU A 203 -22.35 9.28 -7.67
N THR A 204 -21.11 9.55 -8.04
CA THR A 204 -20.74 10.21 -9.29
C THR A 204 -20.19 9.21 -10.30
N PRO A 205 -20.23 9.50 -11.61
CA PRO A 205 -19.61 8.65 -12.63
C PRO A 205 -18.11 8.43 -12.37
N GLU A 206 -17.42 9.42 -11.83
CA GLU A 206 -16.01 9.35 -11.48
C GLU A 206 -15.77 8.33 -10.38
N THR A 207 -16.58 8.35 -9.33
CA THR A 207 -16.48 7.38 -8.22
C THR A 207 -16.79 5.96 -8.68
N LEU A 208 -17.84 5.78 -9.51
CA LEU A 208 -18.15 4.48 -10.09
C LEU A 208 -17.03 3.98 -11.02
N GLY A 209 -16.40 4.90 -11.75
CA GLY A 209 -15.20 4.62 -12.54
C GLY A 209 -14.03 4.15 -11.66
N ILE A 210 -13.76 4.83 -10.55
CA ILE A 210 -12.73 4.47 -9.57
C ILE A 210 -12.99 3.07 -8.99
N LEU A 211 -14.24 2.79 -8.60
CA LEU A 211 -14.64 1.50 -8.04
C LEU A 211 -14.44 0.35 -9.05
N SER A 212 -14.90 0.53 -10.29
CA SER A 212 -14.76 -0.50 -11.33
C SER A 212 -13.31 -0.74 -11.73
N LEU A 213 -12.52 0.32 -11.90
CA LEU A 213 -11.08 0.21 -12.15
C LEU A 213 -10.34 -0.49 -11.01
N GLY A 214 -10.71 -0.18 -9.76
CA GLY A 214 -10.11 -0.80 -8.60
C GLY A 214 -10.33 -2.31 -8.55
N ILE A 215 -11.56 -2.80 -8.83
CA ILE A 215 -11.86 -4.24 -8.87
C ILE A 215 -10.99 -4.93 -9.94
N ILE A 216 -10.93 -4.36 -11.14
CA ILE A 216 -10.15 -4.92 -12.24
C ILE A 216 -8.65 -4.92 -11.90
N ALA A 217 -8.13 -3.78 -11.46
CA ALA A 217 -6.71 -3.61 -11.15
C ALA A 217 -6.25 -4.52 -10.01
N PHE A 218 -7.05 -4.61 -8.95
CA PHE A 218 -6.80 -5.48 -7.81
C PHE A 218 -6.81 -6.98 -8.20
N SER A 219 -7.64 -7.36 -9.17
CA SER A 219 -7.71 -8.74 -9.65
C SER A 219 -6.53 -9.11 -10.57
N ILE A 220 -5.87 -8.11 -11.17
CA ILE A 220 -4.72 -8.29 -12.08
C ILE A 220 -3.39 -8.18 -11.33
N GLY A 221 -3.28 -7.31 -10.33
CA GLY A 221 -2.08 -7.09 -9.51
C GLY A 221 -1.92 -8.10 -8.41
#